data_1f22f123ff2b05996a674a636d18e1f0
#
_entry.id   1f22f123ff2b05996a674a636d18e1f0
#
_cell.length_a   1.000
_cell.length_b   1.000
_cell.length_c   1.000
_cell.angle_alpha   90.00
_cell.angle_beta   90.00
_cell.angle_gamma   90.00
#
_symmetry.space_group_name_H-M   'P 1'
#
loop_
_entity.id
_entity.type
_entity.pdbx_description
1 polymer ?
#
loop_
_entity_poly.entity_id
_entity_poly.type
_entity_poly.pdbx_seq_one_letter_code
_entity_poly.pdbx_strand_id
1 'polypeptide(L)'
;MPRLVAIAAVAVCVLGSVPLASAATQEAPRQAKPAAPSKQHSAGADKSFAVYVGKNLTENKHTFLGGFGHEPSSHWVDIVPHRKHPPGSTIQVGATDKADMPGKLTRIPQAPETARYISSDYSEFVGFPAPLTNGGLNEYGVAARDVWSDSRTELVDQTPKDQTGPNYSDLSRIAMERAHSAREAARIVGSQIDKYGYTTYGGNSHLFADANEGWVLIEFSGGKGLWAAQRLGPDDVRVSYPGYIDHFPADWQHDPNFMASPNLISYAQERGWWQPGTDFDPQKVYGTPFPGKPVAVGKPADPEDPSPYRNPPSLEAEFRELKPVRLQDVMRIVRDPRWSDDRSGYGQVAELDNSVSNRAVPGKDLSKLWLATTAAVTAPYIPIYLGTQSIPPEYRQHRYLTHGASEEYLDPQFAEQEATESATQTYKRLMYATCARPKRYLDEVTKALEGYEAQILRDQGDVEQQAREQFSSGDAAGARATLTEASTGWAENGLELGDYLLDKELAGDKAEGGIHKPKVTVPEGETMNPESSDMSLRSEETARDRMNCDLGGGWADGGTLARKGHYGDPADVPDYRGSEGNWWPYALTGAGGLLIGGIAVWLVRRRVSRS
;
A
#
# COMPACT_ATOMS: atom_id res chain seq x y z
N MET A 1 52.74 5.62 -51.82
CA MET A 1 52.68 5.23 -53.26
C MET A 1 52.03 3.90 -53.37
N PRO A 2 51.29 3.67 -54.40
CA PRO A 2 49.83 3.87 -54.55
C PRO A 2 49.13 2.57 -54.99
N ARG A 3 47.82 2.51 -54.95
CA ARG A 3 47.04 2.28 -56.16
C ARG A 3 45.54 2.23 -55.86
N LEU A 4 44.84 3.18 -56.50
CA LEU A 4 43.38 3.13 -56.72
C LEU A 4 43.02 1.97 -57.64
N VAL A 5 41.87 1.33 -57.41
CA VAL A 5 41.10 0.69 -58.50
C VAL A 5 39.63 1.13 -58.32
N ALA A 6 39.16 1.80 -59.38
CA ALA A 6 37.75 2.13 -59.56
C ALA A 6 37.06 0.98 -60.29
N ILE A 7 35.86 0.61 -59.87
CA ILE A 7 34.96 -0.23 -60.71
C ILE A 7 33.62 0.48 -60.83
N ALA A 8 33.23 0.68 -62.06
CA ALA A 8 32.00 1.32 -62.51
C ALA A 8 30.79 0.39 -62.30
N ALA A 9 29.67 0.93 -61.83
CA ALA A 9 28.41 0.25 -61.77
C ALA A 9 27.48 0.71 -62.86
N VAL A 10 26.95 -0.24 -63.64
CA VAL A 10 25.96 -0.07 -64.69
C VAL A 10 24.57 0.05 -64.05
N ALA A 11 23.85 1.12 -64.40
CA ALA A 11 22.46 1.33 -64.00
C ALA A 11 21.52 0.63 -65.01
N VAL A 12 20.66 -0.21 -64.58
CA VAL A 12 19.50 -0.73 -65.31
C VAL A 12 18.23 -0.09 -64.71
N CYS A 13 17.59 0.76 -65.57
CA CYS A 13 16.27 1.30 -65.27
C CYS A 13 15.20 0.24 -65.53
N VAL A 14 14.42 -0.09 -64.48
CA VAL A 14 13.13 -0.78 -64.62
C VAL A 14 12.05 0.19 -64.16
N LEU A 15 11.22 0.60 -65.11
CA LEU A 15 10.00 1.39 -64.85
C LEU A 15 8.92 0.47 -64.26
N GLY A 16 8.65 0.64 -62.98
CA GLY A 16 7.50 0.03 -62.29
C GLY A 16 6.60 1.12 -61.74
N SER A 17 5.36 1.12 -62.16
CA SER A 17 4.28 2.02 -61.75
C SER A 17 3.98 1.87 -60.27
N VAL A 18 4.10 2.95 -59.49
CA VAL A 18 3.74 3.06 -58.08
C VAL A 18 2.34 3.66 -57.99
N PRO A 19 1.39 3.06 -57.28
CA PRO A 19 0.12 3.71 -56.98
C PRO A 19 0.32 4.83 -55.94
N LEU A 20 -0.30 5.98 -56.21
CA LEU A 20 -0.37 7.10 -55.27
C LEU A 20 -1.03 6.65 -53.95
N ALA A 21 -0.24 6.56 -52.90
CA ALA A 21 -0.76 6.49 -51.54
C ALA A 21 -1.14 7.91 -51.10
N SER A 22 -2.39 8.09 -50.74
CA SER A 22 -2.95 9.28 -50.13
C SER A 22 -2.18 9.61 -48.87
N ALA A 23 -1.55 10.77 -48.78
CA ALA A 23 -0.92 11.28 -47.57
C ALA A 23 -2.00 11.62 -46.57
N ALA A 24 -2.18 10.78 -45.58
CA ALA A 24 -2.90 11.15 -44.36
C ALA A 24 -2.05 12.20 -43.62
N THR A 25 -2.55 13.41 -43.57
CA THR A 25 -2.01 14.47 -42.71
C THR A 25 -2.11 14.01 -41.27
N GLN A 26 -0.99 13.66 -40.66
CA GLN A 26 -0.90 13.55 -39.20
C GLN A 26 -1.15 14.94 -38.60
N GLU A 27 -2.32 15.14 -37.99
CA GLU A 27 -2.52 16.28 -37.11
C GLU A 27 -1.53 16.15 -35.95
N ALA A 28 -0.77 17.23 -35.72
CA ALA A 28 0.06 17.37 -34.54
C ALA A 28 -0.81 17.25 -33.28
N PRO A 29 -0.31 16.63 -32.20
CA PRO A 29 -1.09 16.52 -30.98
C PRO A 29 -1.47 17.93 -30.51
N ARG A 30 -2.78 18.18 -30.38
CA ARG A 30 -3.29 19.41 -29.78
C ARG A 30 -2.77 19.45 -28.35
N GLN A 31 -1.98 20.46 -28.03
CA GLN A 31 -1.67 20.79 -26.63
C GLN A 31 -2.99 20.98 -25.88
N ALA A 32 -3.25 20.09 -24.91
CA ALA A 32 -4.39 20.22 -24.03
C ALA A 32 -4.26 21.54 -23.26
N LYS A 33 -5.32 22.32 -23.28
CA LYS A 33 -5.44 23.54 -22.48
C LYS A 33 -5.41 23.11 -21.01
N PRO A 34 -4.64 23.75 -20.12
CA PRO A 34 -4.65 23.42 -18.70
C PRO A 34 -6.10 23.43 -18.17
N ALA A 35 -6.54 22.35 -17.60
CA ALA A 35 -7.85 22.26 -16.97
C ALA A 35 -7.90 23.27 -15.82
N ALA A 36 -9.03 23.94 -15.68
CA ALA A 36 -9.28 24.77 -14.49
C ALA A 36 -9.24 23.85 -13.25
N PRO A 37 -8.65 24.30 -12.11
CA PRO A 37 -8.56 23.46 -10.92
C PRO A 37 -9.97 22.97 -10.54
N SER A 38 -10.13 21.65 -10.44
CA SER A 38 -11.38 21.04 -10.04
C SER A 38 -11.71 21.50 -8.61
N LYS A 39 -12.74 22.27 -8.48
CA LYS A 39 -13.33 22.59 -7.17
C LYS A 39 -14.09 21.35 -6.73
N GLN A 40 -13.50 20.59 -5.89
CA GLN A 40 -14.04 19.52 -5.06
C GLN A 40 -13.26 18.21 -5.18
N HIS A 41 -12.35 18.03 -4.24
CA HIS A 41 -12.20 16.69 -3.71
C HIS A 41 -13.55 16.32 -3.09
N SER A 42 -14.24 15.36 -3.70
CA SER A 42 -15.47 14.83 -3.13
C SER A 42 -15.09 14.16 -1.79
N ALA A 43 -15.56 14.69 -0.68
CA ALA A 43 -15.33 14.19 0.68
C ALA A 43 -15.84 12.75 0.92
N GLY A 44 -15.94 11.94 -0.10
CA GLY A 44 -16.44 10.56 -0.09
C GLY A 44 -15.62 9.57 -0.89
N ALA A 45 -14.61 10.03 -1.67
CA ALA A 45 -13.92 9.17 -2.63
C ALA A 45 -12.75 8.37 -2.02
N ASP A 46 -12.04 8.92 -1.05
CA ASP A 46 -10.82 8.30 -0.54
C ASP A 46 -11.12 7.31 0.58
N LYS A 47 -10.66 6.06 0.41
CA LYS A 47 -10.97 4.93 1.30
C LYS A 47 -9.71 4.28 1.87
N SER A 48 -8.73 5.08 2.28
CA SER A 48 -7.58 4.55 3.01
C SER A 48 -8.00 4.12 4.41
N PHE A 49 -7.44 3.02 4.89
CA PHE A 49 -7.75 2.42 6.18
C PHE A 49 -6.48 1.98 6.90
N ALA A 50 -6.38 2.26 8.18
CA ALA A 50 -5.34 1.68 9.03
C ALA A 50 -5.86 1.39 10.43
N VAL A 51 -5.24 0.41 11.10
CA VAL A 51 -5.56 0.03 12.46
C VAL A 51 -4.28 -0.28 13.25
N TYR A 52 -4.19 0.33 14.43
CA TYR A 52 -3.23 0.00 15.48
C TYR A 52 -3.93 -0.82 16.56
N VAL A 53 -3.27 -1.89 17.05
CA VAL A 53 -3.73 -2.70 18.17
C VAL A 53 -2.58 -2.87 19.16
N GLY A 54 -2.74 -2.33 20.36
CA GLY A 54 -1.74 -2.38 21.41
C GLY A 54 -1.58 -3.79 21.99
N LYS A 55 -0.36 -4.13 22.39
CA LYS A 55 0.06 -5.48 22.80
C LYS A 55 -0.73 -6.13 23.93
N ASN A 56 -1.36 -5.35 24.83
CA ASN A 56 -2.17 -5.91 25.92
C ASN A 56 -3.52 -6.46 25.45
N LEU A 57 -3.93 -6.11 24.24
CA LEU A 57 -5.16 -6.58 23.62
C LEU A 57 -4.95 -7.84 22.76
N THR A 58 -3.70 -8.19 22.48
CA THR A 58 -3.33 -9.28 21.57
C THR A 58 -3.01 -10.57 22.29
N GLU A 59 -3.15 -11.71 21.59
CA GLU A 59 -2.94 -13.05 22.14
C GLU A 59 -1.47 -13.26 22.54
N ASN A 60 -0.54 -12.91 21.65
CA ASN A 60 0.89 -13.13 21.80
C ASN A 60 1.67 -11.96 22.42
N LYS A 61 0.98 -10.90 22.86
CA LYS A 61 1.58 -9.67 23.39
C LYS A 61 2.44 -8.91 22.38
N HIS A 62 2.14 -9.05 21.10
CA HIS A 62 2.73 -8.26 20.04
C HIS A 62 1.83 -7.05 19.69
N THR A 63 2.43 -5.95 19.30
CA THR A 63 1.71 -4.80 18.75
C THR A 63 1.41 -5.07 17.28
N PHE A 64 0.22 -4.71 16.81
CA PHE A 64 -0.11 -4.80 15.39
C PHE A 64 -0.34 -3.43 14.76
N LEU A 65 0.14 -3.29 13.53
CA LEU A 65 -0.19 -2.19 12.64
C LEU A 65 -0.56 -2.75 11.27
N GLY A 66 -1.79 -2.52 10.84
CA GLY A 66 -2.26 -2.97 9.53
C GLY A 66 -3.01 -1.88 8.78
N GLY A 67 -3.17 -2.04 7.46
CA GLY A 67 -3.94 -1.10 6.66
C GLY A 67 -3.68 -1.18 5.16
N PHE A 68 -4.36 -0.33 4.42
CA PHE A 68 -4.18 -0.10 2.99
C PHE A 68 -4.47 1.37 2.68
N GLY A 69 -3.99 1.89 1.55
CA GLY A 69 -4.31 3.23 1.06
C GLY A 69 -5.29 3.19 -0.12
N HIS A 70 -5.60 4.35 -0.67
CA HIS A 70 -6.42 4.48 -1.87
C HIS A 70 -5.52 4.60 -3.10
N GLU A 71 -4.97 3.48 -3.54
CA GLU A 71 -4.09 3.41 -4.71
C GLU A 71 -4.52 2.26 -5.62
N PRO A 72 -5.47 2.47 -6.54
CA PRO A 72 -5.96 1.41 -7.43
C PRO A 72 -4.96 0.95 -8.50
N SER A 73 -3.79 1.58 -8.60
CA SER A 73 -2.78 1.30 -9.60
C SER A 73 -1.95 0.04 -9.32
N SER A 74 -0.89 -0.14 -10.08
CA SER A 74 0.05 -1.25 -9.92
C SER A 74 1.00 -1.00 -8.76
N HIS A 75 1.24 -2.03 -7.97
CA HIS A 75 2.18 -2.01 -6.87
C HIS A 75 3.34 -2.96 -7.10
N TRP A 76 4.50 -2.63 -6.54
CA TRP A 76 5.65 -3.52 -6.48
C TRP A 76 6.28 -3.53 -5.10
N VAL A 77 6.80 -4.67 -4.71
CA VAL A 77 7.45 -4.86 -3.41
C VAL A 77 8.94 -4.64 -3.54
N ASP A 78 9.52 -3.86 -2.64
CA ASP A 78 10.94 -3.61 -2.59
C ASP A 78 11.52 -3.82 -1.17
N ILE A 79 12.77 -4.22 -1.12
CA ILE A 79 13.57 -4.27 0.09
C ILE A 79 14.68 -3.25 -0.06
N VAL A 80 14.44 -2.06 0.47
CA VAL A 80 15.40 -0.96 0.42
C VAL A 80 16.57 -1.29 1.35
N PRO A 81 17.82 -1.35 0.85
CA PRO A 81 18.95 -1.73 1.67
C PRO A 81 19.38 -0.62 2.63
N HIS A 82 19.97 -1.03 3.75
CA HIS A 82 20.72 -0.11 4.61
C HIS A 82 21.84 0.58 3.82
N ARG A 83 21.95 1.90 3.91
CA ARG A 83 22.92 2.69 3.15
C ARG A 83 23.61 3.76 3.99
N LYS A 84 24.89 3.97 3.70
CA LYS A 84 25.64 5.15 4.14
C LYS A 84 25.70 6.16 2.98
N HIS A 85 25.51 7.41 3.31
CA HIS A 85 25.44 8.48 2.33
C HIS A 85 26.63 9.43 2.46
N PRO A 86 27.22 9.88 1.35
CA PRO A 86 28.29 10.88 1.40
C PRO A 86 27.83 12.17 2.11
N PRO A 87 28.75 12.87 2.80
CA PRO A 87 28.46 14.17 3.39
C PRO A 87 27.87 15.15 2.35
N GLY A 88 26.79 15.85 2.71
CA GLY A 88 26.12 16.80 1.82
C GLY A 88 25.14 16.16 0.85
N SER A 89 24.89 14.85 0.92
CA SER A 89 23.84 14.19 0.15
C SER A 89 22.47 14.82 0.39
N THR A 90 21.64 14.88 -0.65
CA THR A 90 20.28 15.42 -0.59
C THR A 90 19.30 14.48 -1.26
N ILE A 91 18.05 14.54 -0.83
CA ILE A 91 16.90 13.91 -1.48
C ILE A 91 15.95 14.97 -2.04
N GLN A 92 15.26 14.64 -3.12
CA GLN A 92 14.19 15.45 -3.67
C GLN A 92 12.87 15.04 -3.03
N VAL A 93 12.05 16.01 -2.66
CA VAL A 93 10.78 15.83 -1.97
C VAL A 93 9.72 16.80 -2.52
N GLY A 94 8.44 16.52 -2.25
CA GLY A 94 7.34 17.41 -2.57
C GLY A 94 6.53 16.99 -3.79
N ALA A 95 5.91 17.96 -4.44
CA ALA A 95 5.13 17.78 -5.67
C ALA A 95 5.50 18.84 -6.70
N THR A 96 5.11 18.60 -7.96
CA THR A 96 5.29 19.56 -9.05
C THR A 96 4.05 20.43 -9.22
N ASP A 97 4.10 21.35 -10.19
CA ASP A 97 2.97 22.16 -10.62
C ASP A 97 1.86 21.36 -11.34
N LYS A 98 2.11 20.08 -11.64
CA LYS A 98 1.12 19.18 -12.26
C LYS A 98 0.21 18.49 -11.24
N ALA A 99 0.54 18.53 -9.94
CA ALA A 99 -0.31 17.95 -8.91
C ALA A 99 -1.63 18.70 -8.77
N ASP A 100 -2.69 18.03 -8.34
CA ASP A 100 -4.01 18.65 -8.11
C ASP A 100 -3.93 19.84 -7.14
N MET A 101 -3.09 19.71 -6.11
CA MET A 101 -2.64 20.83 -5.29
C MET A 101 -1.17 21.13 -5.63
N PRO A 102 -0.90 22.10 -6.52
CA PRO A 102 0.44 22.33 -7.06
C PRO A 102 1.48 22.66 -6.01
N GLY A 103 2.73 22.27 -6.29
CA GLY A 103 3.87 22.55 -5.42
C GLY A 103 5.14 22.81 -6.21
N LYS A 104 6.25 22.88 -5.47
CA LYS A 104 7.61 22.95 -6.00
C LYS A 104 8.48 21.89 -5.36
N LEU A 105 9.13 21.09 -6.18
CA LEU A 105 10.10 20.11 -5.70
C LEU A 105 11.21 20.81 -4.91
N THR A 106 11.51 20.26 -3.75
CA THR A 106 12.49 20.79 -2.80
C THR A 106 13.60 19.78 -2.57
N ARG A 107 14.83 20.24 -2.43
CA ARG A 107 15.94 19.39 -1.99
C ARG A 107 16.19 19.58 -0.50
N ILE A 108 16.15 18.49 0.24
CA ILE A 108 16.45 18.46 1.67
C ILE A 108 17.66 17.55 1.95
N PRO A 109 18.40 17.74 3.05
CA PRO A 109 19.52 16.88 3.40
C PRO A 109 19.08 15.42 3.60
N GLN A 110 19.84 14.48 3.02
CA GLN A 110 19.74 13.07 3.37
C GLN A 110 20.41 12.80 4.72
N ALA A 111 19.92 11.82 5.47
CA ALA A 111 20.58 11.33 6.66
C ALA A 111 21.95 10.72 6.29
N PRO A 112 22.98 10.78 7.17
CA PRO A 112 24.26 10.15 6.91
C PRO A 112 24.15 8.63 6.71
N GLU A 113 23.14 8.03 7.29
CA GLU A 113 22.84 6.59 7.25
C GLU A 113 21.34 6.39 7.21
N THR A 114 20.87 5.46 6.37
CA THR A 114 19.46 5.11 6.23
C THR A 114 19.26 3.63 6.50
N ALA A 115 18.18 3.31 7.21
CA ALA A 115 17.84 1.96 7.59
C ALA A 115 17.43 1.10 6.37
N ARG A 116 17.59 -0.22 6.51
CA ARG A 116 16.91 -1.19 5.65
C ARG A 116 15.44 -1.26 6.00
N TYR A 117 14.56 -1.33 4.99
CA TYR A 117 13.13 -1.49 5.21
C TYR A 117 12.46 -2.23 4.04
N ILE A 118 11.30 -2.83 4.32
CA ILE A 118 10.39 -3.40 3.34
C ILE A 118 9.36 -2.33 2.99
N SER A 119 9.12 -2.12 1.69
CA SER A 119 8.15 -1.19 1.15
C SER A 119 7.31 -1.86 0.09
N SER A 120 6.10 -1.38 -0.10
CA SER A 120 5.34 -1.57 -1.31
C SER A 120 5.14 -0.21 -1.96
N ASP A 121 5.53 -0.11 -3.22
CA ASP A 121 5.67 1.15 -3.91
C ASP A 121 4.67 1.26 -5.06
N TYR A 122 4.35 2.48 -5.47
CA TYR A 122 3.40 2.78 -6.55
C TYR A 122 3.74 4.13 -7.22
N SER A 123 3.01 4.48 -8.31
CA SER A 123 3.30 5.68 -9.10
C SER A 123 2.04 6.41 -9.58
N GLU A 124 0.94 6.27 -8.89
CA GLU A 124 -0.39 6.61 -9.38
C GLU A 124 -0.65 8.11 -9.53
N PHE A 125 -0.10 8.93 -8.62
CA PHE A 125 -0.51 10.33 -8.51
C PHE A 125 0.31 11.27 -9.38
N VAL A 126 -0.38 11.95 -10.30
CA VAL A 126 0.23 12.95 -11.18
C VAL A 126 0.88 14.06 -10.37
N GLY A 127 2.10 14.42 -10.74
CA GLY A 127 2.85 15.49 -10.10
C GLY A 127 3.58 15.11 -8.82
N PHE A 128 3.43 13.88 -8.33
CA PHE A 128 4.21 13.35 -7.21
C PHE A 128 5.30 12.42 -7.74
N PRO A 129 6.60 12.70 -7.44
CA PRO A 129 7.69 11.85 -7.92
C PRO A 129 7.58 10.42 -7.40
N ALA A 130 7.54 9.45 -8.31
CA ALA A 130 7.58 8.04 -7.97
C ALA A 130 9.04 7.57 -7.71
N PRO A 131 9.26 6.50 -6.92
CA PRO A 131 8.25 5.65 -6.29
C PRO A 131 7.58 6.32 -5.09
N LEU A 132 6.29 6.09 -4.94
CA LEU A 132 5.51 6.50 -3.78
C LEU A 132 5.34 5.31 -2.84
N THR A 133 5.27 5.56 -1.53
CA THR A 133 5.04 4.53 -0.51
C THR A 133 4.18 5.08 0.62
N ASN A 134 3.44 4.20 1.28
CA ASN A 134 2.62 4.55 2.45
C ASN A 134 3.30 4.14 3.78
N GLY A 135 4.53 3.68 3.74
CA GLY A 135 5.27 3.22 4.90
C GLY A 135 5.93 1.86 4.69
N GLY A 136 5.77 0.95 5.63
CA GLY A 136 6.40 -0.36 5.60
C GLY A 136 6.89 -0.82 6.98
N LEU A 137 7.99 -1.56 7.01
CA LEU A 137 8.65 -2.04 8.22
C LEU A 137 10.16 -1.91 8.09
N ASN A 138 10.82 -1.22 9.04
CA ASN A 138 12.26 -1.04 9.02
C ASN A 138 13.01 -2.01 9.96
N GLU A 139 14.35 -2.05 9.82
CA GLU A 139 15.23 -2.93 10.57
C GLU A 139 15.33 -2.63 12.07
N TYR A 140 14.73 -1.55 12.53
CA TYR A 140 14.62 -1.21 13.95
C TYR A 140 13.30 -1.65 14.55
N GLY A 141 12.43 -2.31 13.77
CA GLY A 141 11.12 -2.76 14.21
C GLY A 141 10.07 -1.65 14.27
N VAL A 142 10.25 -0.60 13.47
CA VAL A 142 9.25 0.46 13.32
C VAL A 142 8.44 0.20 12.06
N ALA A 143 7.13 0.12 12.22
CA ALA A 143 6.20 0.08 11.11
C ALA A 143 5.50 1.43 10.93
N ALA A 144 5.14 1.74 9.70
CA ALA A 144 4.37 2.93 9.35
C ALA A 144 3.25 2.59 8.36
N ARG A 145 2.14 3.34 8.49
CA ARG A 145 1.07 3.37 7.49
C ARG A 145 0.44 4.76 7.48
N ASP A 146 0.40 5.40 6.33
CA ASP A 146 -0.34 6.64 6.16
C ASP A 146 -1.77 6.40 5.70
N VAL A 147 -2.64 7.36 5.96
CA VAL A 147 -4.05 7.35 5.62
C VAL A 147 -4.51 8.78 5.34
N TRP A 148 -5.28 8.94 4.29
CA TRP A 148 -5.96 10.21 4.02
C TRP A 148 -6.75 10.73 5.22
N SER A 149 -6.61 12.03 5.52
CA SER A 149 -7.33 12.71 6.59
C SER A 149 -7.61 14.15 6.17
N ASP A 150 -8.85 14.43 5.82
CA ASP A 150 -9.24 15.73 5.31
C ASP A 150 -8.99 16.85 6.31
N SER A 151 -8.32 17.90 5.87
CA SER A 151 -8.32 19.19 6.54
C SER A 151 -9.60 19.96 6.23
N ARG A 152 -10.02 20.82 7.16
CA ARG A 152 -11.16 21.71 6.93
C ARG A 152 -10.97 22.55 5.67
N THR A 153 -12.07 22.85 4.99
CA THR A 153 -12.08 23.52 3.68
C THR A 153 -11.29 24.84 3.69
N GLU A 154 -11.36 25.63 4.76
CA GLU A 154 -10.65 26.89 4.85
C GLU A 154 -9.12 26.73 4.90
N LEU A 155 -8.60 25.59 5.36
CA LEU A 155 -7.18 25.26 5.27
C LEU A 155 -6.80 24.81 3.85
N VAL A 156 -7.63 23.99 3.23
CA VAL A 156 -7.42 23.55 1.85
C VAL A 156 -7.40 24.76 0.91
N ASP A 157 -8.40 25.65 1.00
CA ASP A 157 -8.53 26.82 0.13
C ASP A 157 -7.37 27.82 0.25
N GLN A 158 -6.76 27.93 1.42
CA GLN A 158 -5.62 28.85 1.64
C GLN A 158 -4.25 28.24 1.36
N THR A 159 -4.20 26.95 0.99
CA THR A 159 -2.93 26.28 0.70
C THR A 159 -2.21 26.95 -0.48
N PRO A 160 -0.94 27.35 -0.32
CA PRO A 160 -0.20 28.00 -1.39
C PRO A 160 -0.05 27.08 -2.61
N LYS A 161 -0.18 27.65 -3.82
CA LYS A 161 0.05 26.90 -5.07
C LYS A 161 1.52 26.59 -5.35
N ASP A 162 2.41 27.15 -4.57
CA ASP A 162 3.85 26.94 -4.65
C ASP A 162 4.38 26.35 -3.34
N GLN A 163 3.57 25.51 -2.69
CA GLN A 163 3.94 24.81 -1.47
C GLN A 163 5.25 24.02 -1.65
N THR A 164 5.99 23.88 -0.57
CA THR A 164 7.30 23.19 -0.54
C THR A 164 7.38 22.23 0.65
N GLY A 165 8.40 21.37 0.63
CA GLY A 165 8.61 20.39 1.67
C GLY A 165 8.14 18.99 1.27
N PRO A 166 8.36 17.99 2.15
CA PRO A 166 7.96 16.62 1.88
C PRO A 166 6.44 16.49 1.68
N ASN A 167 6.04 15.59 0.80
CA ASN A 167 4.67 15.09 0.72
C ASN A 167 4.48 13.89 1.67
N TYR A 168 3.26 13.34 1.76
CA TYR A 168 2.92 12.21 2.62
C TYR A 168 3.83 10.98 2.40
N SER A 169 4.10 10.64 1.16
CA SER A 169 4.96 9.51 0.80
C SER A 169 6.43 9.77 1.13
N ASP A 170 6.91 11.00 0.93
CA ASP A 170 8.25 11.40 1.38
C ASP A 170 8.39 11.28 2.89
N LEU A 171 7.36 11.66 3.67
CA LEU A 171 7.33 11.56 5.12
C LEU A 171 7.33 10.11 5.57
N SER A 172 6.54 9.24 4.91
CA SER A 172 6.56 7.79 5.13
C SER A 172 7.94 7.20 4.89
N ARG A 173 8.56 7.50 3.74
CA ARG A 173 9.93 7.06 3.41
C ARG A 173 10.95 7.57 4.42
N ILE A 174 10.92 8.85 4.77
CA ILE A 174 11.84 9.45 5.74
C ILE A 174 11.71 8.79 7.12
N ALA A 175 10.50 8.46 7.54
CA ALA A 175 10.28 7.73 8.78
C ALA A 175 10.91 6.33 8.72
N MET A 176 10.69 5.57 7.62
CA MET A 176 11.28 4.24 7.45
C MET A 176 12.81 4.30 7.38
N GLU A 177 13.37 5.28 6.69
CA GLU A 177 14.82 5.45 6.56
C GLU A 177 15.53 5.82 7.87
N ARG A 178 14.85 6.47 8.84
CA ARG A 178 15.55 7.19 9.92
C ARG A 178 15.08 6.89 11.33
N ALA A 179 13.89 6.31 11.51
CA ALA A 179 13.32 6.13 12.85
C ALA A 179 13.77 4.83 13.51
N HIS A 180 14.11 4.90 14.80
CA HIS A 180 14.46 3.74 15.64
C HIS A 180 13.37 3.37 16.65
N SER A 181 12.27 4.12 16.68
CA SER A 181 11.05 3.86 17.45
C SER A 181 9.85 4.59 16.86
N ALA A 182 8.65 4.17 17.22
CA ALA A 182 7.41 4.83 16.78
C ALA A 182 7.38 6.32 17.21
N ARG A 183 7.82 6.61 18.43
CA ARG A 183 7.95 7.98 18.93
C ARG A 183 8.93 8.81 18.09
N GLU A 184 10.06 8.22 17.74
CA GLU A 184 11.05 8.91 16.93
C GLU A 184 10.53 9.17 15.51
N ALA A 185 9.77 8.23 14.93
CA ALA A 185 9.13 8.42 13.63
C ALA A 185 8.21 9.66 13.63
N ALA A 186 7.31 9.76 14.62
CA ALA A 186 6.44 10.93 14.75
C ALA A 186 7.24 12.23 14.93
N ARG A 187 8.30 12.22 15.76
CA ARG A 187 9.18 13.38 15.97
C ARG A 187 9.94 13.78 14.70
N ILE A 188 10.44 12.83 13.94
CA ILE A 188 11.16 13.08 12.68
C ILE A 188 10.20 13.72 11.68
N VAL A 189 9.02 13.13 11.45
CA VAL A 189 8.02 13.64 10.51
C VAL A 189 7.63 15.07 10.87
N GLY A 190 7.23 15.32 12.12
CA GLY A 190 6.91 16.67 12.58
C GLY A 190 8.06 17.67 12.37
N SER A 191 9.31 17.27 12.68
CA SER A 191 10.49 18.12 12.47
C SER A 191 10.76 18.42 10.99
N GLN A 192 10.45 17.51 10.07
CA GLN A 192 10.57 17.80 8.63
C GLN A 192 9.53 18.85 8.20
N ILE A 193 8.30 18.73 8.69
CA ILE A 193 7.23 19.69 8.42
C ILE A 193 7.58 21.07 8.99
N ASP A 194 8.02 21.14 10.24
CA ASP A 194 8.44 22.41 10.89
C ASP A 194 9.57 23.11 10.12
N LYS A 195 10.48 22.34 9.57
CA LYS A 195 11.71 22.88 8.95
C LYS A 195 11.56 23.21 7.47
N TYR A 196 10.84 22.39 6.73
CA TYR A 196 10.80 22.48 5.27
C TYR A 196 9.42 22.76 4.69
N GLY A 197 8.38 22.71 5.51
CA GLY A 197 6.99 22.78 5.09
C GLY A 197 6.42 21.39 4.81
N TYR A 198 5.18 21.38 4.35
CA TYR A 198 4.44 20.20 3.97
C TYR A 198 3.75 20.41 2.64
N THR A 199 4.04 19.56 1.66
CA THR A 199 3.34 19.54 0.38
C THR A 199 2.16 18.60 0.49
N THR A 200 0.98 19.17 0.69
CA THR A 200 -0.27 18.44 0.90
C THR A 200 -1.08 18.29 -0.38
N TYR A 201 -1.97 17.33 -0.37
CA TYR A 201 -3.04 17.12 -1.34
C TYR A 201 -4.45 17.24 -0.70
N GLY A 202 -4.55 17.82 0.50
CA GLY A 202 -5.78 18.09 1.24
C GLY A 202 -5.72 17.75 2.72
N GLY A 203 -4.70 17.08 3.15
CA GLY A 203 -4.45 16.59 4.51
C GLY A 203 -4.13 15.11 4.53
N ASN A 204 -3.47 14.66 5.57
CA ASN A 204 -3.08 13.25 5.74
C ASN A 204 -2.87 12.89 7.21
N SER A 205 -2.70 11.61 7.49
CA SER A 205 -2.29 11.12 8.79
C SER A 205 -1.34 9.93 8.65
N HIS A 206 -0.44 9.78 9.62
CA HIS A 206 0.41 8.61 9.75
C HIS A 206 0.11 7.86 11.04
N LEU A 207 0.07 6.55 10.97
CA LEU A 207 0.21 5.65 12.13
C LEU A 207 1.62 5.08 12.11
N PHE A 208 2.35 5.27 13.21
CA PHE A 208 3.62 4.63 13.49
C PHE A 208 3.45 3.65 14.63
N ALA A 209 4.12 2.51 14.58
CA ALA A 209 4.12 1.55 15.68
C ALA A 209 5.48 0.88 15.83
N ASP A 210 5.79 0.52 17.07
CA ASP A 210 6.85 -0.41 17.43
C ASP A 210 6.30 -1.45 18.43
N ALA A 211 7.13 -2.32 18.96
CA ALA A 211 6.71 -3.38 19.88
C ALA A 211 6.06 -2.89 21.19
N ASN A 212 6.14 -1.60 21.51
CA ASN A 212 5.73 -1.08 22.82
C ASN A 212 4.62 -0.04 22.75
N GLU A 213 4.58 0.73 21.68
CA GLU A 213 3.64 1.85 21.52
C GLU A 213 3.37 2.16 20.05
N GLY A 214 2.32 2.94 19.81
CA GLY A 214 2.05 3.58 18.54
C GLY A 214 1.97 5.09 18.69
N TRP A 215 1.95 5.77 17.54
CA TRP A 215 1.71 7.20 17.41
C TRP A 215 0.81 7.46 16.21
N VAL A 216 -0.24 8.22 16.42
CA VAL A 216 -1.01 8.83 15.33
C VAL A 216 -0.52 10.26 15.15
N LEU A 217 -0.24 10.66 13.91
CA LEU A 217 0.18 12.01 13.56
C LEU A 217 -0.71 12.49 12.42
N ILE A 218 -1.28 13.70 12.54
CA ILE A 218 -2.12 14.34 11.53
C ILE A 218 -1.38 15.55 10.97
N GLU A 219 -1.28 15.64 9.64
CA GLU A 219 -0.74 16.76 8.90
C GLU A 219 -1.87 17.58 8.27
N PHE A 220 -1.91 18.87 8.58
CA PHE A 220 -2.96 19.76 8.10
C PHE A 220 -2.50 20.60 6.90
N SER A 221 -3.43 20.82 5.98
CA SER A 221 -3.28 21.74 4.85
C SER A 221 -3.07 23.20 5.30
N GLY A 222 -3.01 24.12 4.35
CA GLY A 222 -3.00 25.57 4.59
C GLY A 222 -1.62 26.22 4.59
N GLY A 223 -0.54 25.47 4.33
CA GLY A 223 0.81 26.02 4.20
C GLY A 223 1.37 26.65 5.49
N LYS A 224 0.86 26.28 6.66
CA LYS A 224 1.28 26.78 7.97
C LYS A 224 2.16 25.81 8.75
N GLY A 225 2.46 24.64 8.18
CA GLY A 225 3.19 23.58 8.85
C GLY A 225 2.47 23.05 10.11
N LEU A 226 1.15 23.01 10.08
CA LEU A 226 0.35 22.54 11.22
C LEU A 226 0.34 21.02 11.26
N TRP A 227 0.66 20.47 12.42
CA TRP A 227 0.56 19.02 12.68
C TRP A 227 0.33 18.77 14.17
N ALA A 228 -0.28 17.63 14.48
CA ALA A 228 -0.48 17.15 15.83
C ALA A 228 -0.22 15.64 15.89
N ALA A 229 0.36 15.14 16.98
CA ALA A 229 0.57 13.72 17.21
C ALA A 229 0.21 13.30 18.63
N GLN A 230 -0.39 12.11 18.76
CA GLN A 230 -0.80 11.50 20.00
C GLN A 230 -0.22 10.10 20.13
N ARG A 231 0.31 9.79 21.31
CA ARG A 231 0.77 8.44 21.67
C ARG A 231 -0.41 7.48 21.82
N LEU A 232 -0.22 6.26 21.36
CA LEU A 232 -1.12 5.12 21.53
C LEU A 232 -0.42 4.10 22.45
N GLY A 233 -1.07 3.75 23.54
CA GLY A 233 -0.54 2.84 24.55
C GLY A 233 -0.75 1.37 24.22
N PRO A 234 -0.28 0.47 25.12
CA PRO A 234 -0.41 -0.96 24.92
C PRO A 234 -1.85 -1.49 25.07
N ASP A 235 -2.77 -0.69 25.58
CA ASP A 235 -4.19 -1.02 25.76
C ASP A 235 -5.11 -0.34 24.73
N ASP A 236 -4.52 0.37 23.75
CA ASP A 236 -5.27 1.14 22.78
C ASP A 236 -5.53 0.37 21.49
N VAL A 237 -6.70 0.64 20.90
CA VAL A 237 -7.01 0.44 19.49
C VAL A 237 -7.17 1.82 18.86
N ARG A 238 -6.56 2.07 17.74
CA ARG A 238 -6.80 3.27 16.93
C ARG A 238 -7.10 2.87 15.50
N VAL A 239 -8.21 3.37 15.00
CA VAL A 239 -8.58 3.26 13.59
C VAL A 239 -8.38 4.61 12.92
N SER A 240 -7.73 4.61 11.79
CA SER A 240 -7.67 5.75 10.86
C SER A 240 -8.54 5.43 9.63
N TYR A 241 -9.70 6.11 9.54
CA TYR A 241 -10.68 5.94 8.46
C TYR A 241 -11.71 7.07 8.45
N PRO A 242 -11.30 8.36 8.38
CA PRO A 242 -9.94 8.93 8.36
C PRO A 242 -9.20 8.86 9.71
N GLY A 243 -7.91 9.23 9.70
CA GLY A 243 -7.15 9.45 10.92
C GLY A 243 -7.66 10.66 11.69
N TYR A 244 -7.54 10.62 13.03
CA TYR A 244 -8.05 11.68 13.88
C TYR A 244 -7.32 11.76 15.24
N ILE A 245 -7.42 12.93 15.87
CA ILE A 245 -7.11 13.17 17.28
C ILE A 245 -8.25 14.03 17.83
N ASP A 246 -9.00 13.52 18.80
CA ASP A 246 -10.20 14.14 19.37
C ASP A 246 -9.98 14.82 20.72
N HIS A 247 -8.82 14.60 21.32
CA HIS A 247 -8.40 15.23 22.57
C HIS A 247 -6.93 15.59 22.51
N PHE A 248 -6.61 16.84 22.87
CA PHE A 248 -5.23 17.33 22.85
C PHE A 248 -5.05 18.42 23.92
N PRO A 249 -4.10 18.26 24.89
CA PRO A 249 -3.89 19.25 25.94
C PRO A 249 -3.32 20.56 25.36
N ALA A 250 -3.86 21.68 25.78
CA ALA A 250 -3.38 22.99 25.33
C ALA A 250 -1.92 23.27 25.77
N ASP A 251 -1.50 22.66 26.87
CA ASP A 251 -0.13 22.69 27.43
C ASP A 251 0.68 21.43 27.08
N TRP A 252 0.44 20.88 25.93
CA TRP A 252 1.01 19.64 25.41
C TRP A 252 2.54 19.51 25.53
N GLN A 253 3.25 20.63 25.59
CA GLN A 253 4.71 20.64 25.73
C GLN A 253 5.19 19.97 27.04
N HIS A 254 4.29 19.85 28.03
CA HIS A 254 4.56 19.20 29.33
C HIS A 254 4.05 17.76 29.40
N ASP A 255 3.33 17.29 28.37
CA ASP A 255 2.81 15.91 28.32
C ASP A 255 3.60 15.08 27.29
N PRO A 256 4.33 14.04 27.72
CA PRO A 256 5.12 13.19 26.82
C PRO A 256 4.28 12.36 25.84
N ASN A 257 2.95 12.34 25.98
CA ASN A 257 2.06 11.61 25.08
C ASN A 257 1.61 12.44 23.87
N PHE A 258 2.01 13.70 23.80
CA PHE A 258 1.63 14.59 22.70
C PHE A 258 2.83 15.32 22.11
N MET A 259 2.74 15.58 20.81
CA MET A 259 3.69 16.42 20.06
C MET A 259 2.89 17.23 19.03
N ALA A 260 3.34 18.45 18.72
CA ALA A 260 2.69 19.27 17.72
C ALA A 260 3.63 20.32 17.14
N SER A 261 3.19 20.94 16.04
CA SER A 261 3.80 22.18 15.55
C SER A 261 3.67 23.29 16.61
N PRO A 262 4.70 24.16 16.74
CA PRO A 262 4.68 25.22 17.77
C PRO A 262 3.47 26.17 17.71
N ASN A 263 2.90 26.32 16.52
CA ASN A 263 1.77 27.23 16.24
C ASN A 263 0.41 26.55 16.25
N LEU A 264 0.30 25.26 16.60
CA LEU A 264 -0.97 24.53 16.54
C LEU A 264 -2.08 25.22 17.33
N ILE A 265 -1.84 25.56 18.59
CA ILE A 265 -2.85 26.19 19.48
C ILE A 265 -3.06 27.65 19.13
N SER A 266 -1.97 28.43 18.95
CA SER A 266 -2.06 29.87 18.68
C SER A 266 -2.76 30.17 17.37
N TYR A 267 -2.52 29.38 16.31
CA TYR A 267 -3.19 29.56 15.04
C TYR A 267 -4.71 29.31 15.14
N ALA A 268 -5.15 28.28 15.85
CA ALA A 268 -6.57 28.03 16.10
C ALA A 268 -7.23 29.21 16.83
N GLN A 269 -6.52 29.75 17.81
CA GLN A 269 -6.97 30.90 18.60
C GLN A 269 -7.06 32.17 17.75
N GLU A 270 -6.04 32.50 16.96
CA GLU A 270 -6.01 33.63 16.01
C GLU A 270 -7.14 33.55 14.98
N ARG A 271 -7.50 32.34 14.55
CA ARG A 271 -8.61 32.13 13.62
C ARG A 271 -9.97 32.12 14.28
N GLY A 272 -10.04 32.17 15.61
CA GLY A 272 -11.29 32.08 16.37
C GLY A 272 -11.94 30.70 16.31
N TRP A 273 -11.18 29.65 15.94
CA TRP A 273 -11.67 28.29 15.85
C TRP A 273 -11.65 27.56 17.19
N TRP A 274 -10.90 28.08 18.13
CA TRP A 274 -10.82 27.60 19.50
C TRP A 274 -10.56 28.76 20.48
N GLN A 275 -11.00 28.56 21.74
CA GLN A 275 -10.80 29.53 22.82
C GLN A 275 -10.23 28.84 24.07
N PRO A 276 -9.32 29.52 24.83
CA PRO A 276 -8.80 29.00 26.09
C PRO A 276 -9.91 28.68 27.10
N GLY A 277 -9.71 27.58 27.83
CA GLY A 277 -10.66 27.08 28.83
C GLY A 277 -11.69 26.09 28.29
N THR A 278 -11.62 25.74 27.02
CA THR A 278 -12.36 24.63 26.43
C THR A 278 -11.40 23.52 26.01
N ASP A 279 -11.90 22.29 25.84
CA ASP A 279 -11.10 21.18 25.32
C ASP A 279 -10.65 21.49 23.89
N PHE A 280 -9.37 21.23 23.62
CA PHE A 280 -8.85 21.33 22.26
C PHE A 280 -8.99 19.98 21.57
N ASP A 281 -9.77 19.99 20.51
CA ASP A 281 -10.05 18.82 19.68
C ASP A 281 -9.56 19.12 18.26
N PRO A 282 -8.36 18.60 17.87
CA PRO A 282 -7.79 18.84 16.54
C PRO A 282 -8.71 18.41 15.41
N GLN A 283 -9.50 17.34 15.59
CA GLN A 283 -10.46 16.89 14.58
C GLN A 283 -11.56 17.92 14.32
N LYS A 284 -12.10 18.55 15.36
CA LYS A 284 -13.11 19.62 15.21
C LYS A 284 -12.52 20.93 14.74
N VAL A 285 -11.30 21.23 15.18
CA VAL A 285 -10.65 22.53 14.87
C VAL A 285 -10.08 22.54 13.46
N TYR A 286 -9.42 21.48 13.03
CA TYR A 286 -8.63 21.45 11.81
C TYR A 286 -9.09 20.43 10.77
N GLY A 287 -9.79 19.38 11.19
CA GLY A 287 -10.31 18.32 10.32
C GLY A 287 -11.71 18.62 9.79
N THR A 288 -12.29 17.60 9.19
CA THR A 288 -13.69 17.56 8.75
C THR A 288 -14.49 16.61 9.65
N PRO A 289 -15.82 16.76 9.76
CA PRO A 289 -16.67 15.76 10.42
C PRO A 289 -16.45 14.37 9.82
N PHE A 290 -16.56 13.33 10.65
CA PHE A 290 -16.50 11.96 10.13
C PHE A 290 -17.58 11.74 9.08
N PRO A 291 -17.23 11.11 7.95
CA PRO A 291 -18.21 10.86 6.89
C PRO A 291 -19.37 9.96 7.32
N GLY A 292 -19.12 8.97 8.19
CA GLY A 292 -20.13 8.04 8.69
C GLY A 292 -20.69 8.42 10.05
N LYS A 293 -21.92 8.00 10.32
CA LYS A 293 -22.57 8.15 11.63
C LYS A 293 -22.05 7.10 12.63
N PRO A 294 -22.10 7.37 13.96
CA PRO A 294 -21.79 6.38 14.96
C PRO A 294 -22.68 5.12 14.84
N VAL A 295 -22.06 3.95 14.88
CA VAL A 295 -22.72 2.64 14.84
C VAL A 295 -22.46 1.92 16.17
N ALA A 296 -23.51 1.46 16.84
CA ALA A 296 -23.34 0.67 18.05
C ALA A 296 -22.81 -0.74 17.71
N VAL A 297 -21.94 -1.26 18.58
CA VAL A 297 -21.34 -2.60 18.42
C VAL A 297 -22.43 -3.66 18.21
N GLY A 298 -22.25 -4.50 17.19
CA GLY A 298 -23.19 -5.57 16.84
C GLY A 298 -24.52 -5.11 16.25
N LYS A 299 -24.65 -3.82 15.90
CA LYS A 299 -25.82 -3.30 15.16
C LYS A 299 -25.46 -3.05 13.71
N PRO A 300 -26.43 -3.23 12.76
CA PRO A 300 -26.23 -2.83 11.40
C PRO A 300 -26.06 -1.32 11.31
N ALA A 301 -25.29 -0.86 10.33
CA ALA A 301 -25.21 0.55 10.00
C ALA A 301 -26.58 1.08 9.49
N ASP A 302 -26.76 2.40 9.57
CA ASP A 302 -27.92 3.08 9.00
C ASP A 302 -27.89 2.90 7.46
N PRO A 303 -28.89 2.26 6.85
CA PRO A 303 -28.91 2.04 5.40
C PRO A 303 -29.04 3.35 4.58
N GLU A 304 -29.42 4.45 5.23
CA GLU A 304 -29.48 5.78 4.60
C GLU A 304 -28.17 6.56 4.76
N ASP A 305 -27.19 6.01 5.48
CA ASP A 305 -25.86 6.64 5.62
C ASP A 305 -25.00 6.32 4.38
N PRO A 306 -24.57 7.32 3.60
CA PRO A 306 -23.73 7.10 2.42
C PRO A 306 -22.33 6.58 2.75
N SER A 307 -21.92 6.66 4.01
CA SER A 307 -20.59 6.23 4.49
C SER A 307 -20.69 5.44 5.79
N PRO A 308 -21.48 4.36 5.85
CA PRO A 308 -21.95 3.77 7.10
C PRO A 308 -20.83 3.25 8.02
N TYR A 309 -19.69 2.89 7.47
CA TYR A 309 -18.55 2.37 8.24
C TYR A 309 -17.43 3.38 8.48
N ARG A 310 -17.57 4.63 8.01
CA ARG A 310 -16.55 5.67 8.15
C ARG A 310 -16.71 6.50 9.42
N ASN A 311 -16.78 5.79 10.56
CA ASN A 311 -16.76 6.38 11.90
C ASN A 311 -15.70 5.66 12.75
N PRO A 312 -14.45 6.15 12.81
CA PRO A 312 -13.34 5.48 13.48
C PRO A 312 -13.61 5.07 14.93
N PRO A 313 -14.19 5.90 15.81
CA PRO A 313 -14.50 5.49 17.18
C PRO A 313 -15.45 4.29 17.27
N SER A 314 -16.41 4.18 16.35
CA SER A 314 -17.32 3.02 16.30
C SER A 314 -16.60 1.74 15.92
N LEU A 315 -15.68 1.82 14.94
CA LEU A 315 -14.86 0.69 14.53
C LEU A 315 -13.88 0.27 15.64
N GLU A 316 -13.30 1.20 16.35
CA GLU A 316 -12.44 0.89 17.51
C GLU A 316 -13.20 0.13 18.59
N ALA A 317 -14.45 0.51 18.88
CA ALA A 317 -15.30 -0.22 19.81
C ALA A 317 -15.58 -1.65 19.34
N GLU A 318 -15.87 -1.84 18.04
CA GLU A 318 -16.06 -3.17 17.43
C GLU A 318 -14.79 -4.02 17.54
N PHE A 319 -13.63 -3.44 17.25
CA PHE A 319 -12.35 -4.18 17.27
C PHE A 319 -11.92 -4.57 18.69
N ARG A 320 -12.28 -3.82 19.72
CA ARG A 320 -12.03 -4.18 21.12
C ARG A 320 -12.77 -5.45 21.55
N GLU A 321 -13.90 -5.78 20.93
CA GLU A 321 -14.66 -7.00 21.18
C GLU A 321 -13.96 -8.28 20.67
N LEU A 322 -12.94 -8.14 19.78
CA LEU A 322 -12.15 -9.28 19.28
C LEU A 322 -11.12 -9.79 20.29
N LYS A 323 -10.91 -9.12 21.43
CA LYS A 323 -9.87 -9.48 22.41
C LYS A 323 -10.01 -10.93 22.90
N PRO A 324 -8.90 -11.73 22.92
CA PRO A 324 -7.55 -11.40 22.47
C PRO A 324 -7.44 -11.39 20.94
N VAL A 325 -6.88 -10.32 20.39
CA VAL A 325 -6.71 -10.13 18.96
C VAL A 325 -5.51 -10.94 18.47
N ARG A 326 -5.67 -11.68 17.39
CA ARG A 326 -4.63 -12.44 16.72
C ARG A 326 -4.19 -11.72 15.45
N LEU A 327 -3.03 -12.10 14.89
CA LEU A 327 -2.56 -11.62 13.59
C LEU A 327 -3.62 -11.81 12.50
N GLN A 328 -4.25 -12.98 12.47
CA GLN A 328 -5.27 -13.33 11.49
C GLN A 328 -6.53 -12.46 11.60
N ASP A 329 -6.85 -11.99 12.80
CA ASP A 329 -7.98 -11.08 13.00
C ASP A 329 -7.66 -9.70 12.38
N VAL A 330 -6.41 -9.24 12.50
CA VAL A 330 -5.96 -8.00 11.84
C VAL A 330 -5.94 -8.15 10.31
N MET A 331 -5.50 -9.29 9.79
CA MET A 331 -5.56 -9.60 8.36
C MET A 331 -7.01 -9.55 7.84
N ARG A 332 -7.96 -10.12 8.59
CA ARG A 332 -9.41 -10.03 8.26
C ARG A 332 -9.94 -8.63 8.33
N ILE A 333 -9.52 -7.83 9.31
CA ILE A 333 -9.90 -6.42 9.44
C ILE A 333 -9.46 -5.65 8.21
N VAL A 334 -8.21 -5.79 7.78
CA VAL A 334 -7.68 -5.05 6.63
C VAL A 334 -8.36 -5.48 5.33
N ARG A 335 -8.70 -6.76 5.16
CA ARG A 335 -9.38 -7.27 3.95
C ARG A 335 -10.90 -7.17 3.98
N ASP A 336 -11.51 -6.62 5.03
CA ASP A 336 -12.97 -6.61 5.17
C ASP A 336 -13.63 -5.91 3.97
N PRO A 337 -14.57 -6.58 3.27
CA PRO A 337 -15.22 -5.99 2.10
C PRO A 337 -16.02 -4.71 2.39
N ARG A 338 -16.29 -4.37 3.65
CA ARG A 338 -16.94 -3.11 4.02
C ARG A 338 -16.12 -1.88 3.62
N TRP A 339 -14.80 -2.01 3.51
CA TRP A 339 -13.88 -0.92 3.12
C TRP A 339 -12.82 -1.32 2.12
N SER A 340 -12.47 -2.61 1.99
CA SER A 340 -11.51 -3.09 0.98
C SER A 340 -12.21 -3.40 -0.33
N ASP A 341 -11.91 -2.65 -1.37
CA ASP A 341 -12.53 -2.74 -2.71
C ASP A 341 -11.49 -2.53 -3.83
N ASP A 342 -11.94 -2.33 -5.07
CA ASP A 342 -11.07 -2.16 -6.23
C ASP A 342 -10.25 -0.86 -6.24
N ARG A 343 -10.54 0.08 -5.33
CA ARG A 343 -9.76 1.30 -5.10
C ARG A 343 -8.70 1.11 -4.02
N SER A 344 -8.80 0.05 -3.24
CA SER A 344 -7.80 -0.25 -2.23
C SER A 344 -6.46 -0.61 -2.87
N GLY A 345 -5.41 -0.04 -2.33
CA GLY A 345 -4.04 -0.35 -2.65
C GLY A 345 -3.60 -1.66 -1.99
N TYR A 346 -2.29 -1.80 -1.81
CA TYR A 346 -1.75 -2.98 -1.16
C TYR A 346 -2.15 -3.05 0.32
N GLY A 347 -2.51 -4.27 0.77
CA GLY A 347 -2.72 -4.53 2.18
C GLY A 347 -1.40 -4.83 2.89
N GLN A 348 -1.21 -4.27 4.09
CA GLN A 348 -0.07 -4.63 4.94
C GLN A 348 -0.51 -4.94 6.36
N VAL A 349 0.19 -5.87 7.01
CA VAL A 349 0.10 -6.11 8.46
C VAL A 349 1.50 -6.35 9.01
N ALA A 350 1.90 -5.52 9.97
CA ALA A 350 3.12 -5.70 10.76
C ALA A 350 2.77 -6.28 12.12
N GLU A 351 3.45 -7.36 12.49
CA GLU A 351 3.45 -7.94 13.82
C GLU A 351 4.76 -7.55 14.51
N LEU A 352 4.67 -6.76 15.57
CA LEU A 352 5.80 -6.09 16.18
C LEU A 352 6.04 -6.63 17.59
N ASP A 353 7.22 -7.22 17.76
CA ASP A 353 7.68 -7.76 19.04
C ASP A 353 9.05 -7.19 19.43
N ASN A 354 9.53 -7.54 20.62
CA ASN A 354 10.83 -7.09 21.11
C ASN A 354 12.02 -7.96 20.62
N SER A 355 11.79 -8.87 19.66
CA SER A 355 12.84 -9.76 19.14
C SER A 355 13.99 -9.00 18.46
N VAL A 356 13.65 -7.86 17.84
CA VAL A 356 14.62 -6.95 17.22
C VAL A 356 15.68 -6.45 18.20
N SER A 357 15.34 -6.31 19.49
CA SER A 357 16.26 -5.85 20.52
C SER A 357 17.20 -6.94 21.05
N ASN A 358 16.96 -8.22 20.69
CA ASN A 358 17.81 -9.32 21.12
C ASN A 358 19.11 -9.36 20.28
N ARG A 359 20.20 -8.86 20.85
CA ARG A 359 21.53 -8.79 20.18
C ARG A 359 22.16 -10.15 19.88
N ALA A 360 21.69 -11.23 20.47
CA ALA A 360 22.27 -12.58 20.30
C ALA A 360 21.87 -13.24 18.97
N VAL A 361 20.76 -12.83 18.39
CA VAL A 361 20.31 -13.25 17.05
C VAL A 361 20.04 -11.98 16.28
N PRO A 362 20.39 -11.86 14.99
CA PRO A 362 19.98 -10.71 14.18
C PRO A 362 18.46 -10.70 14.01
N GLY A 363 17.73 -10.40 15.10
CA GLY A 363 16.29 -10.39 15.17
C GLY A 363 15.64 -9.56 14.08
N LYS A 364 16.37 -8.52 13.63
CA LYS A 364 15.95 -7.69 12.50
C LYS A 364 15.76 -8.46 11.19
N ASP A 365 16.56 -9.47 10.91
CA ASP A 365 16.41 -10.25 9.66
C ASP A 365 15.17 -11.17 9.69
N LEU A 366 14.67 -11.49 10.88
CA LEU A 366 13.44 -12.28 11.09
C LEU A 366 12.17 -11.44 11.21
N SER A 367 12.32 -10.11 11.36
CA SER A 367 11.16 -9.21 11.30
C SER A 367 10.54 -9.27 9.90
N LYS A 368 9.21 -9.30 9.84
CA LYS A 368 8.49 -9.50 8.59
C LYS A 368 7.29 -8.57 8.48
N LEU A 369 7.01 -8.20 7.25
CA LEU A 369 5.79 -7.49 6.87
C LEU A 369 4.94 -8.43 6.02
N TRP A 370 3.71 -8.65 6.44
CA TRP A 370 2.72 -9.38 5.66
C TRP A 370 2.12 -8.44 4.62
N LEU A 371 2.28 -8.78 3.34
CA LEU A 371 1.88 -7.95 2.22
C LEU A 371 0.91 -8.69 1.29
N ALA A 372 -0.21 -8.05 0.97
CA ALA A 372 -1.05 -8.37 -0.17
C ALA A 372 -0.80 -7.30 -1.24
N THR A 373 -0.44 -7.69 -2.45
CA THR A 373 0.08 -6.77 -3.49
C THR A 373 -0.97 -5.82 -4.09
N THR A 374 -2.22 -6.02 -3.77
CA THR A 374 -3.34 -5.13 -4.08
C THR A 374 -4.39 -5.28 -2.99
N ALA A 375 -5.63 -4.90 -3.22
CA ALA A 375 -6.68 -5.07 -2.22
C ALA A 375 -6.69 -6.49 -1.63
N ALA A 376 -6.48 -6.56 -0.33
CA ALA A 376 -6.31 -7.83 0.40
C ALA A 376 -7.56 -8.73 0.36
N VAL A 377 -8.71 -8.20 -0.06
CA VAL A 377 -9.94 -8.97 -0.19
C VAL A 377 -9.82 -10.14 -1.18
N THR A 378 -8.98 -9.98 -2.22
CA THR A 378 -8.72 -11.02 -3.22
C THR A 378 -7.23 -11.30 -3.45
N ALA A 379 -6.35 -10.79 -2.59
CA ALA A 379 -4.93 -11.09 -2.61
C ALA A 379 -4.49 -11.73 -1.29
N PRO A 380 -3.66 -12.78 -1.31
CA PRO A 380 -3.15 -13.40 -0.09
C PRO A 380 -2.10 -12.51 0.58
N TYR A 381 -2.01 -12.60 1.89
CA TYR A 381 -0.90 -12.04 2.64
C TYR A 381 0.32 -12.96 2.55
N ILE A 382 1.40 -12.42 2.06
CA ILE A 382 2.71 -13.09 1.98
C ILE A 382 3.67 -12.44 2.97
N PRO A 383 4.32 -13.22 3.86
CA PRO A 383 5.32 -12.66 4.77
C PRO A 383 6.64 -12.43 4.04
N ILE A 384 7.05 -11.17 3.99
CA ILE A 384 8.36 -10.77 3.48
C ILE A 384 9.25 -10.47 4.68
N TYR A 385 10.34 -11.22 4.83
CA TYR A 385 11.29 -10.98 5.89
C TYR A 385 12.29 -9.86 5.53
N LEU A 386 12.70 -9.09 6.51
CA LEU A 386 13.79 -8.12 6.31
C LEU A 386 15.10 -8.80 5.87
N GLY A 387 15.32 -10.06 6.24
CA GLY A 387 16.45 -10.86 5.78
C GLY A 387 16.39 -11.31 4.32
N THR A 388 15.23 -11.22 3.67
CA THR A 388 15.03 -11.60 2.26
C THR A 388 15.93 -10.77 1.36
N GLN A 389 16.62 -11.41 0.41
CA GLN A 389 17.62 -10.78 -0.45
C GLN A 389 17.09 -10.40 -1.83
N SER A 390 16.01 -11.01 -2.26
CA SER A 390 15.34 -10.76 -3.55
C SER A 390 13.85 -11.00 -3.45
N ILE A 391 13.09 -10.28 -4.26
CA ILE A 391 11.65 -10.45 -4.45
C ILE A 391 11.42 -11.05 -5.84
N PRO A 392 10.46 -11.98 -6.02
CA PRO A 392 10.13 -12.52 -7.35
C PRO A 392 9.81 -11.41 -8.35
N PRO A 393 10.24 -11.54 -9.60
CA PRO A 393 10.00 -10.52 -10.63
C PRO A 393 8.52 -10.15 -10.79
N GLU A 394 7.62 -11.10 -10.62
CA GLU A 394 6.15 -10.93 -10.71
C GLU A 394 5.62 -9.95 -9.67
N TYR A 395 6.24 -9.91 -8.49
CA TYR A 395 5.92 -8.98 -7.40
C TYR A 395 6.67 -7.65 -7.48
N ARG A 396 7.62 -7.54 -8.40
CA ARG A 396 8.36 -6.31 -8.71
C ARG A 396 7.91 -5.68 -10.02
N GLN A 397 7.20 -6.41 -10.87
CA GLN A 397 6.68 -5.85 -12.10
C GLN A 397 5.58 -4.85 -11.79
N HIS A 398 5.75 -3.64 -12.27
CA HIS A 398 4.73 -2.61 -12.23
C HIS A 398 4.39 -2.14 -13.64
N ARG A 399 3.16 -1.66 -13.80
CA ARG A 399 2.69 -0.97 -14.99
C ARG A 399 1.90 0.25 -14.54
N TYR A 400 2.04 1.31 -15.28
CA TYR A 400 1.22 2.49 -15.08
C TYR A 400 -0.19 2.21 -15.60
N LEU A 401 -1.08 1.81 -14.69
CA LEU A 401 -2.47 1.49 -15.03
C LEU A 401 -3.32 2.75 -15.17
N THR A 402 -2.83 3.87 -14.65
CA THR A 402 -3.52 5.15 -14.66
C THR A 402 -2.87 6.11 -15.64
N HIS A 403 -3.70 6.74 -16.48
CA HIS A 403 -3.20 7.80 -17.36
C HIS A 403 -2.71 8.98 -16.53
N GLY A 404 -1.55 9.54 -16.90
CA GLY A 404 -0.96 10.67 -16.20
C GLY A 404 -0.24 10.34 -14.89
N ALA A 405 0.04 9.06 -14.63
CA ALA A 405 0.94 8.67 -13.54
C ALA A 405 2.32 9.32 -13.67
N SER A 406 3.09 9.35 -12.58
CA SER A 406 4.35 10.10 -12.52
C SER A 406 5.55 9.33 -13.07
N GLU A 407 5.40 8.59 -14.18
CA GLU A 407 6.48 7.82 -14.80
C GLU A 407 7.70 8.68 -15.19
N GLU A 408 7.49 9.93 -15.49
CA GLU A 408 8.58 10.88 -15.80
C GLU A 408 9.47 11.22 -14.60
N TYR A 409 9.01 10.91 -13.39
CA TYR A 409 9.75 11.09 -12.14
C TYR A 409 10.20 9.77 -11.52
N LEU A 410 9.91 8.64 -12.16
CA LEU A 410 10.32 7.33 -11.67
C LEU A 410 11.85 7.25 -11.66
N ASP A 411 12.40 6.77 -10.56
CA ASP A 411 13.83 6.49 -10.48
C ASP A 411 14.21 5.44 -11.54
N PRO A 412 15.26 5.68 -12.36
CA PRO A 412 15.66 4.77 -13.42
C PRO A 412 15.86 3.30 -12.97
N GLN A 413 16.24 3.06 -11.73
CA GLN A 413 16.36 1.70 -11.19
C GLN A 413 15.05 0.91 -11.19
N PHE A 414 13.91 1.58 -11.24
CA PHE A 414 12.57 0.97 -11.29
C PHE A 414 11.98 1.00 -12.70
N ALA A 415 12.59 1.69 -13.66
CA ALA A 415 12.09 1.81 -15.01
C ALA A 415 12.14 0.47 -15.79
N GLU A 416 13.13 -0.36 -15.48
CA GLU A 416 13.34 -1.66 -16.11
C GLU A 416 12.81 -2.77 -15.21
N GLN A 417 11.55 -3.11 -15.38
CA GLN A 417 10.91 -4.22 -14.68
C GLN A 417 10.50 -5.27 -15.72
N GLU A 418 11.20 -6.39 -15.70
CA GLU A 418 10.93 -7.49 -16.61
C GLU A 418 10.30 -8.67 -15.87
N ALA A 419 9.04 -8.91 -16.15
CA ALA A 419 8.36 -10.15 -15.81
C ALA A 419 7.32 -10.46 -16.87
N THR A 420 7.06 -11.73 -17.09
CA THR A 420 6.02 -12.20 -18.01
C THR A 420 4.63 -11.98 -17.43
N GLU A 421 4.54 -11.86 -16.12
CA GLU A 421 3.33 -11.75 -15.34
C GLU A 421 3.48 -10.76 -14.19
N SER A 422 2.38 -10.12 -13.78
CA SER A 422 2.32 -9.21 -12.66
C SER A 422 1.34 -9.71 -11.61
N ALA A 423 1.83 -9.94 -10.39
CA ALA A 423 1.00 -10.36 -9.25
C ALA A 423 -0.15 -9.36 -8.99
N THR A 424 0.13 -8.04 -9.04
CA THR A 424 -0.92 -7.02 -8.92
C THR A 424 -2.00 -7.21 -9.99
N GLN A 425 -1.63 -7.48 -11.23
CA GLN A 425 -2.60 -7.63 -12.31
C GLN A 425 -3.46 -8.89 -12.14
N THR A 426 -2.87 -10.02 -11.77
CA THR A 426 -3.60 -11.27 -11.51
C THR A 426 -4.64 -11.06 -10.41
N TYR A 427 -4.23 -10.53 -9.27
CA TYR A 427 -5.17 -10.34 -8.15
C TYR A 427 -6.20 -9.24 -8.40
N LYS A 428 -5.90 -8.20 -9.18
CA LYS A 428 -6.89 -7.21 -9.65
C LYS A 428 -7.94 -7.87 -10.56
N ARG A 429 -7.52 -8.73 -11.47
CA ARG A 429 -8.46 -9.46 -12.34
C ARG A 429 -9.33 -10.42 -11.53
N LEU A 430 -8.75 -11.13 -10.57
CA LEU A 430 -9.50 -11.97 -9.64
C LEU A 430 -10.53 -11.16 -8.86
N MET A 431 -10.16 -9.97 -8.40
CA MET A 431 -11.11 -9.07 -7.74
C MET A 431 -12.29 -8.71 -8.65
N TYR A 432 -12.03 -8.34 -9.89
CA TYR A 432 -13.11 -7.97 -10.82
C TYR A 432 -14.00 -9.16 -11.16
N ALA A 433 -13.47 -10.35 -11.30
CA ALA A 433 -14.25 -11.56 -11.49
C ALA A 433 -15.11 -11.88 -10.26
N THR A 434 -14.51 -11.81 -9.06
CA THR A 434 -15.20 -12.02 -7.78
C THR A 434 -16.32 -11.01 -7.58
N CYS A 435 -16.04 -9.72 -7.80
CA CYS A 435 -17.04 -8.68 -7.53
C CYS A 435 -18.16 -8.62 -8.59
N ALA A 436 -18.00 -9.23 -9.75
CA ALA A 436 -19.06 -9.42 -10.71
C ALA A 436 -20.22 -10.30 -10.16
N ARG A 437 -19.88 -11.28 -9.30
CA ARG A 437 -20.83 -12.19 -8.66
C ARG A 437 -20.43 -12.50 -7.21
N PRO A 438 -20.46 -11.52 -6.31
CA PRO A 438 -19.87 -11.65 -4.97
C PRO A 438 -20.54 -12.73 -4.13
N LYS A 439 -21.87 -12.91 -4.27
CA LYS A 439 -22.61 -13.97 -3.55
C LYS A 439 -22.18 -15.39 -3.93
N ARG A 440 -21.55 -15.54 -5.10
CA ARG A 440 -21.06 -16.82 -5.57
C ARG A 440 -19.60 -17.04 -5.20
N TYR A 441 -18.74 -16.05 -5.41
CA TYR A 441 -17.30 -16.24 -5.40
C TYR A 441 -16.59 -15.72 -4.14
N LEU A 442 -17.09 -14.65 -3.51
CA LEU A 442 -16.36 -13.99 -2.43
C LEU A 442 -16.04 -14.94 -1.26
N ASP A 443 -16.99 -15.78 -0.87
CA ASP A 443 -16.77 -16.73 0.23
C ASP A 443 -15.75 -17.83 -0.15
N GLU A 444 -15.80 -18.31 -1.38
CA GLU A 444 -14.86 -19.32 -1.91
C GLU A 444 -13.44 -18.75 -2.00
N VAL A 445 -13.27 -17.57 -2.60
CA VAL A 445 -11.98 -16.89 -2.70
C VAL A 445 -11.41 -16.61 -1.32
N THR A 446 -12.21 -16.01 -0.43
CA THR A 446 -11.74 -15.70 0.92
C THR A 446 -11.28 -16.95 1.68
N LYS A 447 -12.03 -18.05 1.60
CA LYS A 447 -11.64 -19.32 2.25
C LYS A 447 -10.35 -19.90 1.68
N ALA A 448 -10.18 -19.88 0.36
CA ALA A 448 -8.97 -20.36 -0.28
C ALA A 448 -7.73 -19.52 0.15
N LEU A 449 -7.86 -18.20 0.17
CA LEU A 449 -6.78 -17.30 0.61
C LEU A 449 -6.45 -17.49 2.09
N GLU A 450 -7.45 -17.50 2.99
CA GLU A 450 -7.23 -17.74 4.42
C GLU A 450 -6.66 -19.14 4.68
N GLY A 451 -7.08 -20.15 3.92
CA GLY A 451 -6.53 -21.49 3.98
C GLY A 451 -5.06 -21.53 3.58
N TYR A 452 -4.71 -20.81 2.53
CA TYR A 452 -3.33 -20.68 2.08
C TYR A 452 -2.45 -19.95 3.12
N GLU A 453 -2.92 -18.86 3.67
CA GLU A 453 -2.24 -18.12 4.73
C GLU A 453 -2.09 -18.98 6.01
N ALA A 454 -3.08 -19.82 6.32
CA ALA A 454 -2.97 -20.77 7.42
C ALA A 454 -1.91 -21.87 7.17
N GLN A 455 -1.65 -22.26 5.92
CA GLN A 455 -0.51 -23.11 5.57
C GLN A 455 0.81 -22.36 5.83
N ILE A 456 0.95 -21.15 5.34
CA ILE A 456 2.14 -20.30 5.56
C ILE A 456 2.43 -20.17 7.06
N LEU A 457 1.41 -19.85 7.88
CA LEU A 457 1.54 -19.68 9.33
C LEU A 457 2.03 -20.95 10.05
N ARG A 458 1.70 -22.15 9.54
CA ARG A 458 2.20 -23.42 10.09
C ARG A 458 3.66 -23.63 9.72
N ASP A 459 4.01 -23.39 8.44
CA ASP A 459 5.34 -23.67 7.90
C ASP A 459 6.37 -22.64 8.38
N GLN A 460 5.91 -21.42 8.68
CA GLN A 460 6.73 -20.30 9.13
C GLN A 460 7.57 -20.63 10.37
N GLY A 461 7.01 -21.38 11.33
CA GLY A 461 7.70 -21.76 12.55
C GLY A 461 9.00 -22.53 12.28
N ASP A 462 8.98 -23.49 11.38
CA ASP A 462 10.13 -24.30 11.00
C ASP A 462 11.17 -23.50 10.22
N VAL A 463 10.73 -22.63 9.30
CA VAL A 463 11.60 -21.71 8.55
C VAL A 463 12.35 -20.78 9.50
N GLU A 464 11.65 -20.17 10.44
CA GLU A 464 12.28 -19.26 11.41
C GLU A 464 13.22 -19.99 12.37
N GLN A 465 12.87 -21.20 12.81
CA GLN A 465 13.75 -22.01 13.64
C GLN A 465 15.06 -22.30 12.89
N GLN A 466 14.98 -22.78 11.66
CA GLN A 466 16.17 -23.05 10.84
C GLN A 466 17.03 -21.79 10.64
N ALA A 467 16.41 -20.67 10.30
CA ALA A 467 17.15 -19.43 10.13
C ALA A 467 17.84 -18.99 11.44
N ARG A 468 17.21 -19.18 12.61
CA ARG A 468 17.80 -18.90 13.93
C ARG A 468 19.00 -19.80 14.21
N GLU A 469 18.92 -21.09 13.89
CA GLU A 469 20.03 -22.05 14.05
C GLU A 469 21.21 -21.67 13.16
N GLN A 470 20.96 -21.31 11.89
CA GLN A 470 21.99 -20.84 10.96
C GLN A 470 22.65 -19.54 11.45
N PHE A 471 21.89 -18.54 11.88
CA PHE A 471 22.44 -17.32 12.49
C PHE A 471 23.29 -17.63 13.71
N SER A 472 22.83 -18.54 14.58
CA SER A 472 23.53 -18.92 15.81
C SER A 472 24.84 -19.64 15.54
N SER A 473 24.92 -20.41 14.44
CA SER A 473 26.15 -21.07 13.98
C SER A 473 27.10 -20.15 13.21
N GLY A 474 26.71 -18.88 12.98
CA GLY A 474 27.49 -17.90 12.22
C GLY A 474 27.25 -17.93 10.70
N ASP A 475 26.35 -18.78 10.22
CA ASP A 475 25.94 -18.84 8.81
C ASP A 475 24.82 -17.84 8.49
N ALA A 476 25.14 -16.55 8.57
CA ALA A 476 24.19 -15.50 8.24
C ALA A 476 23.77 -15.49 6.76
N ALA A 477 24.62 -15.97 5.87
CA ALA A 477 24.29 -16.04 4.44
C ALA A 477 23.26 -17.15 4.18
N GLY A 478 23.46 -18.34 4.78
CA GLY A 478 22.50 -19.45 4.72
C GLY A 478 21.15 -19.06 5.34
N ALA A 479 21.14 -18.39 6.50
CA ALA A 479 19.93 -17.92 7.14
C ALA A 479 19.11 -16.99 6.23
N ARG A 480 19.76 -16.00 5.59
CA ARG A 480 19.08 -15.11 4.65
C ARG A 480 18.62 -15.82 3.38
N ALA A 481 19.38 -16.81 2.90
CA ALA A 481 18.94 -17.65 1.78
C ALA A 481 17.67 -18.43 2.14
N THR A 482 17.61 -19.05 3.33
CA THR A 482 16.41 -19.73 3.84
C THR A 482 15.19 -18.80 3.89
N LEU A 483 15.34 -17.59 4.43
CA LEU A 483 14.25 -16.59 4.49
C LEU A 483 13.81 -16.13 3.09
N THR A 484 14.78 -15.98 2.18
CA THR A 484 14.51 -15.58 0.79
C THR A 484 13.73 -16.66 0.06
N GLU A 485 14.18 -17.93 0.16
CA GLU A 485 13.54 -19.06 -0.48
C GLU A 485 12.10 -19.25 0.03
N ALA A 486 11.89 -19.12 1.33
CA ALA A 486 10.55 -19.20 1.91
C ALA A 486 9.62 -18.08 1.41
N SER A 487 10.03 -16.79 1.52
CA SER A 487 9.21 -15.67 1.04
C SER A 487 8.93 -15.77 -0.47
N THR A 488 9.93 -16.16 -1.27
CA THR A 488 9.77 -16.36 -2.72
C THR A 488 8.80 -17.50 -3.02
N GLY A 489 8.98 -18.66 -2.39
CA GLY A 489 8.12 -19.82 -2.64
C GLY A 489 6.66 -19.57 -2.24
N TRP A 490 6.43 -18.88 -1.12
CA TRP A 490 5.06 -18.49 -0.73
C TRP A 490 4.48 -17.45 -1.70
N ALA A 491 5.26 -16.51 -2.19
CA ALA A 491 4.80 -15.52 -3.15
C ALA A 491 4.40 -16.16 -4.48
N GLU A 492 5.27 -17.00 -5.05
CA GLU A 492 5.04 -17.71 -6.31
C GLU A 492 3.84 -18.68 -6.22
N ASN A 493 3.75 -19.45 -5.14
CA ASN A 493 2.63 -20.35 -4.90
C ASN A 493 1.30 -19.62 -4.71
N GLY A 494 1.34 -18.48 -4.04
CA GLY A 494 0.16 -17.61 -3.89
C GLY A 494 -0.32 -17.07 -5.24
N LEU A 495 0.62 -16.73 -6.14
CA LEU A 495 0.29 -16.27 -7.50
C LEU A 495 -0.35 -17.39 -8.32
N GLU A 496 0.19 -18.62 -8.29
CA GLU A 496 -0.40 -19.80 -8.93
C GLU A 496 -1.83 -20.08 -8.42
N LEU A 497 -2.06 -19.94 -7.11
CA LEU A 497 -3.41 -20.04 -6.53
C LEU A 497 -4.33 -18.95 -7.07
N GLY A 498 -3.84 -17.70 -7.15
CA GLY A 498 -4.59 -16.58 -7.70
C GLY A 498 -5.04 -16.79 -9.13
N ASP A 499 -4.14 -17.29 -9.99
CA ASP A 499 -4.44 -17.64 -11.39
C ASP A 499 -5.45 -18.76 -11.50
N TYR A 500 -5.29 -19.81 -10.69
CA TYR A 500 -6.26 -20.92 -10.67
C TYR A 500 -7.67 -20.44 -10.29
N LEU A 501 -7.78 -19.62 -9.25
CA LEU A 501 -9.08 -19.08 -8.82
C LEU A 501 -9.68 -18.18 -9.90
N LEU A 502 -8.88 -17.33 -10.53
CA LEU A 502 -9.31 -16.48 -11.63
C LEU A 502 -9.83 -17.29 -12.82
N ASP A 503 -9.09 -18.31 -13.25
CA ASP A 503 -9.49 -19.15 -14.38
C ASP A 503 -10.77 -19.92 -14.09
N LYS A 504 -10.94 -20.40 -12.86
CA LYS A 504 -12.15 -21.08 -12.39
C LYS A 504 -13.38 -20.16 -12.42
N GLU A 505 -13.23 -18.92 -11.93
CA GLU A 505 -14.31 -17.93 -11.94
C GLU A 505 -14.67 -17.51 -13.36
N LEU A 506 -13.68 -17.22 -14.21
CA LEU A 506 -13.91 -16.84 -15.60
C LEU A 506 -14.58 -17.97 -16.41
N ALA A 507 -14.22 -19.23 -16.14
CA ALA A 507 -14.90 -20.39 -16.75
C ALA A 507 -16.36 -20.49 -16.29
N GLY A 508 -16.62 -20.27 -15.00
CA GLY A 508 -17.96 -20.24 -14.43
C GLY A 508 -18.79 -19.09 -15.01
N ASP A 509 -18.22 -17.92 -15.13
CA ASP A 509 -18.88 -16.74 -15.71
C ASP A 509 -19.20 -16.95 -17.19
N LYS A 510 -18.30 -17.52 -17.95
CA LYS A 510 -18.51 -17.83 -19.36
C LYS A 510 -19.70 -18.81 -19.54
N ALA A 511 -19.83 -19.81 -18.66
CA ALA A 511 -20.93 -20.76 -18.67
C ALA A 511 -22.30 -20.08 -18.39
N GLU A 512 -22.31 -18.96 -17.69
CA GLU A 512 -23.49 -18.17 -17.34
C GLU A 512 -23.73 -16.93 -18.23
N GLY A 513 -23.10 -16.86 -19.39
CA GLY A 513 -23.30 -15.76 -20.35
C GLY A 513 -22.28 -14.62 -20.25
N GLY A 514 -21.22 -14.79 -19.48
CA GLY A 514 -20.13 -13.82 -19.35
C GLY A 514 -20.30 -12.83 -18.19
N ILE A 515 -19.29 -11.96 -18.03
CA ILE A 515 -19.31 -10.91 -17.02
C ILE A 515 -20.20 -9.76 -17.49
N HIS A 516 -21.25 -9.47 -16.73
CA HIS A 516 -22.08 -8.30 -16.95
C HIS A 516 -21.51 -7.13 -16.13
N LYS A 517 -20.81 -6.23 -16.80
CA LYS A 517 -20.32 -5.00 -16.15
C LYS A 517 -21.49 -4.17 -15.61
N PRO A 518 -21.47 -3.75 -14.35
CA PRO A 518 -22.49 -2.85 -13.84
C PRO A 518 -22.48 -1.54 -14.63
N LYS A 519 -23.66 -0.96 -14.83
CA LYS A 519 -23.78 0.34 -15.48
C LYS A 519 -23.24 1.40 -14.51
N VAL A 520 -22.06 1.94 -14.77
CA VAL A 520 -21.53 3.05 -13.98
C VAL A 520 -22.34 4.29 -14.32
N THR A 521 -23.05 4.81 -13.33
CA THR A 521 -23.68 6.14 -13.41
C THR A 521 -22.72 7.14 -12.80
N VAL A 522 -22.31 8.11 -13.62
CA VAL A 522 -21.60 9.29 -13.11
C VAL A 522 -22.60 10.06 -12.25
N PRO A 523 -22.28 10.40 -10.98
CA PRO A 523 -23.17 11.20 -10.15
C PRO A 523 -23.58 12.49 -10.84
N GLU A 524 -24.82 12.91 -10.63
CA GLU A 524 -25.38 14.12 -11.24
C GLU A 524 -24.58 15.34 -10.78
N GLY A 525 -23.93 16.05 -11.70
CA GLY A 525 -23.10 17.21 -11.42
C GLY A 525 -21.59 16.94 -11.46
N GLU A 526 -21.14 15.70 -11.57
CA GLU A 526 -19.72 15.38 -11.79
C GLU A 526 -19.40 15.36 -13.29
N THR A 527 -18.37 16.07 -13.68
CA THR A 527 -17.83 16.06 -15.04
C THR A 527 -16.67 15.08 -15.13
N MET A 528 -16.66 14.28 -16.19
CA MET A 528 -15.48 13.45 -16.51
C MET A 528 -14.24 14.31 -16.58
N ASN A 529 -13.27 14.04 -15.74
CA ASN A 529 -11.98 14.71 -15.70
C ASN A 529 -10.88 13.72 -16.09
N PRO A 530 -10.26 13.85 -17.27
CA PRO A 530 -9.19 12.95 -17.72
C PRO A 530 -7.96 12.90 -16.78
N GLU A 531 -7.80 13.93 -15.94
CA GLU A 531 -6.67 14.09 -15.04
C GLU A 531 -7.02 13.76 -13.58
N SER A 532 -8.25 13.25 -13.33
CA SER A 532 -8.66 12.89 -11.98
C SER A 532 -7.82 11.74 -11.43
N SER A 533 -7.46 11.81 -10.15
CA SER A 533 -6.90 10.68 -9.41
C SER A 533 -7.93 9.56 -9.26
N ASP A 534 -9.23 9.86 -9.26
CA ASP A 534 -10.28 8.87 -9.38
C ASP A 534 -10.39 8.39 -10.83
N MET A 535 -9.93 7.18 -11.08
CA MET A 535 -9.95 6.55 -12.42
C MET A 535 -11.36 6.51 -13.03
N SER A 536 -12.41 6.39 -12.21
CA SER A 536 -13.79 6.34 -12.69
C SER A 536 -14.24 7.67 -13.32
N LEU A 537 -13.57 8.77 -12.98
CA LEU A 537 -13.88 10.10 -13.48
C LEU A 537 -13.05 10.50 -14.71
N ARG A 538 -12.09 9.67 -15.15
CA ARG A 538 -11.15 10.03 -16.22
C ARG A 538 -11.77 10.01 -17.62
N SER A 539 -12.63 9.04 -17.88
CA SER A 539 -13.37 8.95 -19.14
C SER A 539 -14.58 8.02 -18.99
N GLU A 540 -15.56 8.18 -19.85
CA GLU A 540 -16.66 7.21 -19.95
C GLU A 540 -16.15 5.79 -20.25
N GLU A 541 -15.07 5.66 -21.02
CA GLU A 541 -14.47 4.37 -21.35
C GLU A 541 -13.83 3.74 -20.10
N THR A 542 -13.05 4.51 -19.35
CA THR A 542 -12.45 4.07 -18.09
C THR A 542 -13.54 3.71 -17.06
N ALA A 543 -14.58 4.53 -16.96
CA ALA A 543 -15.73 4.25 -16.08
C ALA A 543 -16.49 2.98 -16.48
N ARG A 544 -16.59 2.69 -17.79
CA ARG A 544 -17.22 1.46 -18.28
C ARG A 544 -16.37 0.22 -18.06
N ASP A 545 -15.05 0.39 -18.09
CA ASP A 545 -14.11 -0.72 -17.91
C ASP A 545 -13.86 -1.04 -16.44
N ARG A 546 -14.10 -0.09 -15.56
CA ARG A 546 -14.04 -0.28 -14.13
C ARG A 546 -15.29 -0.99 -13.65
N MET A 547 -15.10 -2.12 -13.01
CA MET A 547 -16.13 -2.73 -12.19
C MET A 547 -16.11 -2.03 -10.84
N ASN A 548 -17.09 -1.19 -10.57
CA ASN A 548 -17.23 -0.54 -9.28
C ASN A 548 -17.61 -1.59 -8.22
N CYS A 549 -16.60 -2.18 -7.58
CA CYS A 549 -16.80 -3.14 -6.51
C CYS A 549 -17.29 -2.48 -5.21
N ASP A 550 -17.31 -1.13 -5.18
CA ASP A 550 -17.85 -0.32 -4.10
C ASP A 550 -19.37 -0.10 -4.26
N LEU A 551 -20.13 -1.13 -4.39
CA LEU A 551 -21.59 -1.01 -4.50
C LEU A 551 -22.24 -0.80 -3.12
N GLY A 552 -21.92 0.32 -2.44
CA GLY A 552 -22.60 0.74 -1.20
C GLY A 552 -22.59 -0.32 -0.08
N GLY A 553 -21.48 -1.01 0.11
CA GLY A 553 -21.40 -2.18 0.98
C GLY A 553 -22.07 -3.43 0.39
N GLY A 554 -22.49 -3.38 -0.88
CA GLY A 554 -23.34 -4.40 -1.48
C GLY A 554 -22.66 -5.73 -1.78
N TRP A 555 -21.32 -5.79 -1.92
CA TRP A 555 -20.68 -7.08 -2.06
C TRP A 555 -20.36 -7.71 -0.70
N ALA A 556 -20.59 -6.98 0.36
CA ALA A 556 -20.46 -7.42 1.73
C ALA A 556 -21.83 -7.52 2.42
N ASP A 557 -22.84 -8.12 1.81
CA ASP A 557 -24.11 -8.45 2.51
C ASP A 557 -23.76 -9.17 3.83
N GLY A 558 -23.61 -8.39 4.93
CA GLY A 558 -23.23 -8.91 6.23
C GLY A 558 -21.76 -9.34 6.34
N GLY A 559 -20.85 -8.78 5.54
CA GLY A 559 -19.41 -8.89 5.76
C GLY A 559 -19.10 -8.43 7.16
N THR A 560 -19.06 -9.33 8.09
CA THR A 560 -18.71 -9.03 9.46
C THR A 560 -17.26 -9.40 9.64
N LEU A 561 -16.48 -8.53 10.28
CA LEU A 561 -15.26 -8.91 10.99
C LEU A 561 -15.50 -10.17 11.84
N ALA A 562 -16.74 -10.40 12.16
CA ALA A 562 -17.25 -11.55 12.91
C ALA A 562 -17.42 -12.81 12.07
N ARG A 563 -16.56 -13.11 11.14
CA ARG A 563 -16.24 -14.52 10.95
C ARG A 563 -15.52 -14.99 12.21
N LYS A 564 -16.31 -15.03 13.31
CA LYS A 564 -15.96 -15.72 14.56
C LYS A 564 -15.81 -17.19 14.19
N GLY A 565 -14.64 -17.62 13.81
CA GLY A 565 -14.38 -18.97 13.39
C GLY A 565 -12.90 -19.17 13.19
N HIS A 566 -12.53 -20.41 13.01
CA HIS A 566 -11.18 -20.76 12.67
C HIS A 566 -10.72 -19.96 11.45
N TYR A 567 -9.55 -19.36 11.52
CA TYR A 567 -8.95 -18.70 10.37
C TYR A 567 -8.47 -19.77 9.42
N GLY A 568 -9.05 -19.84 8.24
CA GLY A 568 -8.70 -20.71 7.15
C GLY A 568 -8.44 -22.18 7.52
N ASP A 569 -9.14 -23.09 6.88
CA ASP A 569 -8.73 -24.49 6.90
C ASP A 569 -7.82 -24.70 5.68
N PRO A 570 -6.59 -25.22 5.84
CA PRO A 570 -5.78 -25.63 4.69
C PRO A 570 -6.48 -26.60 3.73
N ALA A 571 -7.50 -27.31 4.19
CA ALA A 571 -8.34 -28.14 3.34
C ALA A 571 -9.25 -27.31 2.39
N ASP A 572 -9.46 -26.03 2.65
CA ASP A 572 -10.19 -25.12 1.78
C ASP A 572 -9.37 -24.65 0.57
N VAL A 573 -8.04 -24.90 0.58
CA VAL A 573 -7.18 -24.62 -0.58
C VAL A 573 -7.47 -25.65 -1.66
N PRO A 574 -7.93 -25.24 -2.87
CA PRO A 574 -8.17 -26.16 -3.95
C PRO A 574 -6.87 -26.83 -4.42
N ASP A 575 -6.98 -28.00 -5.03
CA ASP A 575 -5.83 -28.63 -5.71
C ASP A 575 -5.54 -27.90 -7.03
N TYR A 576 -4.79 -26.81 -6.95
CA TYR A 576 -4.46 -25.95 -8.08
C TYR A 576 -3.23 -26.39 -8.87
N ARG A 577 -2.49 -27.39 -8.36
CA ARG A 577 -1.26 -27.89 -9.01
C ARG A 577 -1.47 -29.16 -9.82
N GLY A 578 -2.67 -29.77 -9.74
CA GLY A 578 -2.99 -31.04 -10.39
C GLY A 578 -2.21 -32.21 -9.83
N SER A 579 -2.48 -33.41 -10.36
CA SER A 579 -1.84 -34.67 -9.91
C SER A 579 -0.34 -34.78 -10.23
N GLU A 580 0.27 -33.83 -10.94
CA GLU A 580 1.70 -33.77 -11.22
C GLU A 580 2.51 -32.94 -10.22
N GLY A 581 1.83 -32.17 -9.39
CA GLY A 581 2.43 -31.35 -8.35
C GLY A 581 2.54 -32.11 -7.04
N ASN A 582 3.52 -33.00 -6.89
CA ASN A 582 3.93 -33.45 -5.57
C ASN A 582 4.40 -32.20 -4.81
N TRP A 583 3.52 -31.66 -3.98
CA TRP A 583 3.88 -30.68 -2.97
C TRP A 583 4.93 -31.34 -2.06
N TRP A 584 6.18 -30.95 -2.23
CA TRP A 584 7.17 -31.19 -1.21
C TRP A 584 6.89 -30.17 -0.10
N PRO A 585 6.36 -30.61 1.05
CA PRO A 585 6.61 -29.82 2.24
C PRO A 585 8.12 -29.66 2.28
N TYR A 586 8.63 -28.51 2.57
CA TYR A 586 10.03 -28.30 2.91
C TYR A 586 10.31 -29.14 4.16
N ALA A 587 10.31 -30.46 3.99
CA ALA A 587 10.84 -31.38 4.96
C ALA A 587 12.34 -31.16 4.92
N LEU A 588 12.78 -30.23 5.72
CA LEU A 588 14.15 -29.96 6.06
C LEU A 588 14.75 -31.19 6.73
N THR A 589 15.06 -32.20 5.95
CA THR A 589 15.98 -33.25 6.36
C THR A 589 17.37 -32.69 6.13
N GLY A 590 18.07 -32.52 7.24
CA GLY A 590 19.34 -31.85 7.32
C GLY A 590 20.38 -32.32 6.30
N ALA A 591 21.29 -31.40 6.01
CA ALA A 591 22.63 -31.55 5.40
C ALA A 591 22.77 -32.19 4.00
N GLY A 592 21.69 -32.66 3.35
CA GLY A 592 21.78 -33.29 2.02
C GLY A 592 21.01 -32.60 0.90
N GLY A 593 20.17 -31.58 1.20
CA GLY A 593 19.20 -31.02 0.24
C GLY A 593 19.75 -29.94 -0.70
N LEU A 594 20.89 -29.34 -0.38
CA LEU A 594 21.44 -28.20 -1.13
C LEU A 594 21.92 -28.52 -2.56
N LEU A 595 22.01 -29.78 -2.96
CA LEU A 595 22.47 -30.14 -4.30
C LEU A 595 21.32 -30.56 -5.24
N ILE A 596 20.11 -30.79 -4.76
CA ILE A 596 19.00 -31.30 -5.59
C ILE A 596 18.04 -30.14 -6.00
N GLY A 597 17.82 -29.13 -5.16
CA GLY A 597 16.95 -28.00 -5.45
C GLY A 597 17.41 -27.14 -6.64
N GLY A 598 18.71 -26.85 -6.71
CA GLY A 598 19.28 -26.05 -7.82
C GLY A 598 19.19 -26.73 -9.20
N ILE A 599 19.14 -28.06 -9.23
CA ILE A 599 19.04 -28.84 -10.49
C ILE A 599 17.59 -28.93 -10.97
N ALA A 600 16.61 -28.95 -10.06
CA ALA A 600 15.19 -29.04 -10.41
C ALA A 600 14.69 -27.72 -11.03
N VAL A 601 15.04 -26.57 -10.46
CA VAL A 601 14.70 -25.24 -11.01
C VAL A 601 15.37 -25.02 -12.37
N TRP A 602 16.61 -25.49 -12.55
CA TRP A 602 17.30 -25.39 -13.83
C TRP A 602 16.68 -26.27 -14.93
N LEU A 603 16.15 -27.45 -14.58
CA LEU A 603 15.50 -28.37 -15.53
C LEU A 603 14.10 -27.91 -15.95
N VAL A 604 13.34 -27.27 -15.07
CA VAL A 604 12.02 -26.69 -15.39
C VAL A 604 12.19 -25.49 -16.34
N ARG A 605 13.13 -24.56 -16.06
CA ARG A 605 13.43 -23.45 -16.99
C ARG A 605 13.85 -23.88 -18.39
N ARG A 606 14.46 -25.06 -18.54
CA ARG A 606 14.87 -25.60 -19.85
C ARG A 606 13.72 -26.22 -20.67
N ARG A 607 12.60 -26.60 -20.03
CA ARG A 607 11.43 -27.13 -20.77
C ARG A 607 10.52 -26.04 -21.31
N VAL A 608 10.35 -24.93 -20.58
CA VAL A 608 9.50 -23.80 -21.02
C VAL A 608 10.12 -23.01 -22.19
N SER A 609 11.43 -23.06 -22.40
CA SER A 609 12.09 -22.40 -23.54
C SER A 609 12.08 -23.21 -24.85
N ARG A 610 11.33 -24.31 -24.93
CA ARG A 610 11.26 -25.20 -26.11
C ARG A 610 9.84 -25.55 -26.56
N SER A 611 8.83 -24.88 -26.06
CA SER A 611 7.46 -24.97 -26.61
C SER A 611 7.01 -23.69 -27.29
#